data_3adee03f630b88e5389a14fee1756a11
#
_entry.id   3adee03f630b88e5389a14fee1756a11
#
_cell.length_a   1.000
_cell.length_b   1.000
_cell.length_c   1.000
_cell.angle_alpha   90.00
_cell.angle_beta   90.00
_cell.angle_gamma   90.00
#
_symmetry.space_group_name_H-M   'P 1'
#
loop_
_entity.id
_entity.type
_entity.pdbx_description
1 polymer ?
#
loop_
_entity_poly.entity_id
_entity_poly.type
_entity_poly.pdbx_seq_one_letter_code
_entity_poly.pdbx_strand_id
1 'polypeptide(L)'
;MQGSLNEIDLRSILQLIELGQRTGELFIETFGSSTRGEERIVSQERWLGQGDGQRSRSEESVGWFVFFVSGRIVYAADHNYGQMKRLRDYLRRYDVVDQLKYFNDSAIATNNNPEYAYLWLLLEKNILNPAQARTIISCMVQETLFELLNLRQGAFTFELGNALDPPMISFEIGALITQITKQVQEWKQFHPHIQSPDQVMVIINDEKLQSTLSENLYQRLIFWANGKTSLHQLARYLHRDLPTVARGLYPYIEQGLLQVKNPVSAIAPLSKPPSPWDTFPSVRLPYIACIDDDLTVGKQVELMVRRQGYQILLITNPLETFSQLFQSRPDLILCDITMPRLDGYEICAMLRHSTAFRQTPIIMLTGKEAFMDRVRARMAGATDYLTKPFGEGELLLLLEKYLALS
;
A
#
# COMPACT_ATOMS: atom_id res chain seq x y z
N MET A 1 -7.06 10.72 -29.64
CA MET A 1 -5.69 11.29 -29.65
C MET A 1 -4.73 10.13 -29.50
N GLN A 2 -3.78 9.99 -30.40
CA GLN A 2 -2.81 8.87 -30.35
C GLN A 2 -1.41 9.39 -30.74
N GLY A 3 -0.36 8.69 -30.29
CA GLY A 3 1.01 9.06 -30.58
C GLY A 3 2.03 8.21 -29.82
N SER A 4 3.29 8.67 -29.84
CA SER A 4 4.40 8.03 -29.16
C SER A 4 4.88 8.87 -27.97
N LEU A 5 5.27 8.22 -26.87
CA LEU A 5 5.89 8.88 -25.71
C LEU A 5 7.27 9.48 -26.01
N ASN A 6 7.87 9.13 -27.17
CA ASN A 6 9.08 9.77 -27.67
C ASN A 6 8.84 11.18 -28.24
N GLU A 7 7.60 11.46 -28.70
CA GLU A 7 7.22 12.75 -29.33
C GLU A 7 6.61 13.70 -28.30
N ILE A 8 5.83 13.15 -27.36
CA ILE A 8 5.18 13.92 -26.30
C ILE A 8 5.26 13.13 -24.99
N ASP A 9 5.74 13.76 -23.95
CA ASP A 9 5.85 13.12 -22.65
C ASP A 9 4.47 12.93 -21.99
N LEU A 10 4.39 11.95 -21.09
CA LEU A 10 3.14 11.62 -20.40
C LEU A 10 2.55 12.80 -19.62
N ARG A 11 3.39 13.66 -19.03
CA ARG A 11 2.91 14.83 -18.27
C ARG A 11 2.17 15.80 -19.17
N SER A 12 2.72 16.07 -20.35
CA SER A 12 2.08 16.93 -21.34
C SER A 12 0.76 16.37 -21.82
N ILE A 13 0.67 15.04 -22.01
CA ILE A 13 -0.58 14.35 -22.36
C ILE A 13 -1.63 14.54 -21.26
N LEU A 14 -1.26 14.29 -20.02
CA LEU A 14 -2.14 14.44 -18.86
C LEU A 14 -2.60 15.87 -18.65
N GLN A 15 -1.71 16.87 -18.85
CA GLN A 15 -2.06 18.28 -18.79
C GLN A 15 -3.05 18.69 -19.91
N LEU A 16 -2.89 18.16 -21.12
CA LEU A 16 -3.84 18.42 -22.22
C LEU A 16 -5.23 17.84 -21.92
N ILE A 17 -5.31 16.69 -21.24
CA ILE A 17 -6.56 16.08 -20.79
C ILE A 17 -7.20 16.94 -19.70
N GLU A 18 -6.41 17.42 -18.73
CA GLU A 18 -6.86 18.29 -17.63
C GLU A 18 -7.38 19.63 -18.14
N LEU A 19 -6.59 20.34 -18.95
CA LEU A 19 -6.96 21.64 -19.54
C LEU A 19 -8.20 21.54 -20.44
N GLY A 20 -8.31 20.44 -21.19
CA GLY A 20 -9.47 20.18 -22.05
C GLY A 20 -10.68 19.64 -21.28
N GLN A 21 -10.60 19.44 -19.97
CA GLN A 21 -11.63 18.83 -19.12
C GLN A 21 -12.23 17.56 -19.75
N ARG A 22 -11.38 16.72 -20.35
CA ARG A 22 -11.82 15.58 -21.14
C ARG A 22 -12.27 14.43 -20.24
N THR A 23 -13.30 13.72 -20.72
CA THR A 23 -13.78 12.46 -20.15
C THR A 23 -13.46 11.33 -21.12
N GLY A 24 -12.88 10.23 -20.64
CA GLY A 24 -12.47 9.11 -21.47
C GLY A 24 -11.39 8.24 -20.82
N GLU A 25 -10.74 7.43 -21.65
CA GLU A 25 -9.66 6.54 -21.19
C GLU A 25 -8.38 6.77 -22.00
N LEU A 26 -7.25 6.70 -21.30
CA LEU A 26 -5.91 6.74 -21.86
C LEU A 26 -5.30 5.34 -21.72
N PHE A 27 -5.03 4.72 -22.85
CA PHE A 27 -4.27 3.49 -22.93
C PHE A 27 -2.81 3.79 -23.27
N ILE A 28 -1.88 3.17 -22.56
CA ILE A 28 -0.45 3.29 -22.79
C ILE A 28 0.14 1.89 -22.85
N GLU A 29 0.96 1.62 -23.86
CA GLU A 29 1.64 0.34 -24.02
C GLU A 29 3.12 0.53 -24.26
N THR A 30 3.92 -0.43 -23.75
CA THR A 30 5.35 -0.54 -24.04
C THR A 30 5.64 -1.87 -24.68
N PHE A 31 6.52 -1.86 -25.64
CA PHE A 31 7.04 -3.09 -26.27
C PHE A 31 8.33 -3.48 -25.54
N GLY A 32 8.37 -4.72 -25.02
CA GLY A 32 9.58 -5.24 -24.38
C GLY A 32 10.75 -5.19 -25.36
N SER A 33 11.84 -4.54 -24.98
CA SER A 33 13.09 -4.54 -25.72
C SER A 33 13.72 -5.93 -25.61
N SER A 34 13.40 -6.85 -26.52
CA SER A 34 14.32 -7.93 -26.82
C SER A 34 15.58 -7.33 -27.40
N THR A 35 16.69 -7.51 -26.69
CA THR A 35 18.05 -7.17 -27.13
C THR A 35 18.38 -7.91 -28.43
N ARG A 36 18.04 -7.32 -29.58
CA ARG A 36 18.67 -7.51 -30.90
C ARG A 36 18.14 -6.42 -31.83
N GLY A 37 19.09 -5.58 -32.27
CA GLY A 37 18.79 -4.50 -33.19
C GLY A 37 18.21 -4.99 -34.52
N GLU A 38 16.97 -4.63 -34.73
CA GLU A 38 16.35 -4.47 -36.03
C GLU A 38 15.14 -3.53 -35.84
N GLU A 39 15.24 -2.34 -36.41
CA GLU A 39 14.13 -1.41 -36.56
C GLU A 39 13.03 -2.07 -37.38
N ARG A 40 11.95 -2.48 -36.78
CA ARG A 40 10.71 -2.82 -37.47
C ARG A 40 9.75 -1.67 -37.42
N ILE A 41 9.57 -1.06 -38.57
CA ILE A 41 8.49 -0.13 -38.90
C ILE A 41 7.17 -0.90 -38.68
N VAL A 42 6.42 -0.58 -37.63
CA VAL A 42 5.11 -1.14 -37.40
C VAL A 42 4.10 -0.43 -38.27
N SER A 43 3.62 -1.13 -39.28
CA SER A 43 2.59 -0.67 -40.20
C SER A 43 1.24 -0.51 -39.48
N GLN A 44 0.60 0.62 -39.77
CA GLN A 44 -0.65 1.20 -39.28
C GLN A 44 -1.94 0.37 -39.45
N GLU A 45 -1.91 -0.86 -39.94
CA GLU A 45 -3.11 -1.54 -40.48
C GLU A 45 -3.72 -2.64 -39.60
N ARG A 46 -3.41 -2.72 -38.31
CA ARG A 46 -3.84 -3.89 -37.49
C ARG A 46 -5.07 -3.72 -36.61
N TRP A 47 -5.79 -2.61 -36.70
CA TRP A 47 -6.91 -2.29 -35.81
C TRP A 47 -8.32 -2.43 -36.38
N LEU A 48 -8.46 -2.80 -37.64
CA LEU A 48 -9.78 -2.99 -38.26
C LEU A 48 -9.93 -4.40 -38.83
N GLY A 49 -10.67 -5.24 -38.13
CA GLY A 49 -11.45 -6.31 -38.76
C GLY A 49 -10.92 -7.73 -38.64
N GLN A 50 -11.74 -8.53 -38.01
CA GLN A 50 -12.11 -9.92 -38.32
C GLN A 50 -11.08 -10.83 -38.99
N GLY A 51 -10.72 -11.92 -38.33
CA GLY A 51 -10.11 -13.06 -38.97
C GLY A 51 -9.51 -14.06 -37.96
N ASP A 52 -10.17 -15.20 -37.81
CA ASP A 52 -9.62 -16.42 -37.22
C ASP A 52 -8.24 -16.73 -37.81
N GLY A 53 -7.23 -16.81 -36.95
CA GLY A 53 -5.90 -17.25 -37.38
C GLY A 53 -4.96 -17.31 -36.19
N GLN A 54 -4.47 -18.47 -35.89
CA GLN A 54 -3.45 -18.85 -34.91
C GLN A 54 -2.55 -17.70 -34.46
N ARG A 55 -2.78 -17.17 -33.25
CA ARG A 55 -1.89 -16.24 -32.59
C ARG A 55 -0.60 -16.98 -32.22
N SER A 56 0.43 -16.78 -33.01
CA SER A 56 1.79 -17.06 -32.61
C SER A 56 2.09 -16.26 -31.33
N ARG A 57 2.48 -16.95 -30.27
CA ARG A 57 3.02 -16.38 -29.02
C ARG A 57 4.25 -15.53 -29.36
N SER A 58 4.06 -14.22 -29.43
CA SER A 58 5.16 -13.28 -29.59
C SER A 58 4.88 -12.04 -28.77
N GLU A 59 5.78 -11.81 -27.82
CA GLU A 59 6.02 -10.56 -27.06
C GLU A 59 4.89 -10.12 -26.15
N GLU A 60 5.08 -10.30 -24.85
CA GLU A 60 4.23 -9.73 -23.80
C GLU A 60 4.37 -8.21 -23.81
N SER A 61 3.45 -7.52 -24.47
CA SER A 61 3.29 -6.08 -24.33
C SER A 61 2.72 -5.78 -22.96
N VAL A 62 3.36 -4.88 -22.21
CA VAL A 62 2.83 -4.36 -20.95
C VAL A 62 2.07 -3.08 -21.24
N GLY A 63 0.82 -3.01 -20.77
CA GLY A 63 -0.05 -1.86 -20.99
C GLY A 63 -0.74 -1.38 -19.72
N TRP A 64 -1.19 -0.13 -19.73
CA TRP A 64 -1.90 0.52 -18.62
C TRP A 64 -3.08 1.32 -19.13
N PHE A 65 -4.11 1.40 -18.31
CA PHE A 65 -5.27 2.24 -18.52
C PHE A 65 -5.35 3.32 -17.45
N VAL A 66 -5.69 4.55 -17.85
CA VAL A 66 -6.00 5.65 -16.93
C VAL A 66 -7.34 6.25 -17.35
N PHE A 67 -8.27 6.35 -16.40
CA PHE A 67 -9.64 6.80 -16.62
C PHE A 67 -9.85 8.21 -16.09
N PHE A 68 -10.54 9.03 -16.89
CA PHE A 68 -10.76 10.45 -16.61
C PHE A 68 -12.24 10.82 -16.64
N VAL A 69 -12.64 11.67 -15.72
CA VAL A 69 -13.94 12.36 -15.71
C VAL A 69 -13.67 13.85 -15.57
N SER A 70 -14.12 14.65 -16.54
CA SER A 70 -13.94 16.10 -16.55
C SER A 70 -12.49 16.54 -16.25
N GLY A 71 -11.52 15.92 -16.91
CA GLY A 71 -10.10 16.23 -16.74
C GLY A 71 -9.46 15.76 -15.44
N ARG A 72 -10.15 14.97 -14.61
CA ARG A 72 -9.64 14.43 -13.34
C ARG A 72 -9.44 12.93 -13.45
N ILE A 73 -8.39 12.39 -12.87
CA ILE A 73 -8.17 10.95 -12.82
C ILE A 73 -9.14 10.34 -11.80
N VAL A 74 -9.84 9.28 -12.19
CA VAL A 74 -10.78 8.56 -11.33
C VAL A 74 -10.32 7.13 -11.02
N TYR A 75 -9.53 6.53 -11.92
CA TYR A 75 -9.00 5.17 -11.74
C TYR A 75 -7.80 4.94 -12.67
N ALA A 76 -6.96 3.98 -12.31
CA ALA A 76 -5.88 3.50 -13.17
C ALA A 76 -5.60 2.01 -12.93
N ALA A 77 -5.30 1.27 -13.99
CA ALA A 77 -5.08 -0.16 -13.98
C ALA A 77 -3.93 -0.57 -14.90
N ASP A 78 -3.26 -1.68 -14.59
CA ASP A 78 -2.40 -2.37 -15.54
C ASP A 78 -3.23 -3.27 -16.48
N HIS A 79 -2.68 -3.61 -17.63
CA HIS A 79 -3.39 -4.47 -18.62
C HIS A 79 -3.63 -5.90 -18.13
N ASN A 80 -2.90 -6.35 -17.10
CA ASN A 80 -3.03 -7.69 -16.52
C ASN A 80 -4.14 -7.79 -15.46
N TYR A 81 -5.09 -6.86 -15.46
CA TYR A 81 -6.17 -6.76 -14.48
C TYR A 81 -7.06 -8.03 -14.39
N GLY A 82 -7.06 -8.90 -15.40
CA GLY A 82 -7.86 -10.13 -15.38
C GLY A 82 -7.53 -11.11 -14.27
N GLN A 83 -6.36 -11.00 -13.63
CA GLN A 83 -5.96 -11.89 -12.53
C GLN A 83 -6.40 -11.42 -11.15
N MET A 84 -6.96 -10.20 -11.00
CA MET A 84 -7.39 -9.62 -9.71
C MET A 84 -6.32 -9.68 -8.60
N LYS A 85 -5.06 -9.95 -8.99
CA LYS A 85 -3.96 -10.19 -8.05
C LYS A 85 -3.64 -8.92 -7.26
N ARG A 86 -3.58 -7.79 -7.94
CA ARG A 86 -3.31 -6.48 -7.36
C ARG A 86 -4.37 -6.10 -6.34
N LEU A 87 -5.65 -6.18 -6.71
CA LEU A 87 -6.75 -5.91 -5.80
C LEU A 87 -6.75 -6.83 -4.58
N ARG A 88 -6.50 -8.13 -4.78
CA ARG A 88 -6.40 -9.09 -3.68
C ARG A 88 -5.30 -8.74 -2.69
N ASP A 89 -4.14 -8.26 -3.18
CA ASP A 89 -3.03 -7.82 -2.33
C ASP A 89 -3.46 -6.65 -1.43
N TYR A 90 -4.20 -5.66 -1.96
CA TYR A 90 -4.76 -4.56 -1.17
C TYR A 90 -5.84 -5.00 -0.18
N LEU A 91 -6.69 -5.94 -0.57
CA LEU A 91 -7.80 -6.43 0.26
C LEU A 91 -7.35 -7.25 1.47
N ARG A 92 -6.15 -7.84 1.42
CA ARG A 92 -5.58 -8.58 2.56
C ARG A 92 -5.53 -7.78 3.84
N ARG A 93 -5.21 -6.49 3.76
CA ARG A 93 -5.15 -5.61 4.93
C ARG A 93 -6.48 -5.48 5.66
N TYR A 94 -7.59 -5.71 4.98
CA TYR A 94 -8.93 -5.56 5.53
C TYR A 94 -9.54 -6.90 5.95
N ASP A 95 -8.78 -8.00 5.84
CA ASP A 95 -9.21 -9.37 6.17
C ASP A 95 -10.48 -9.84 5.44
N VAL A 96 -10.68 -9.31 4.23
CA VAL A 96 -11.87 -9.60 3.40
C VAL A 96 -11.60 -10.60 2.28
N VAL A 97 -10.37 -11.08 2.15
CA VAL A 97 -9.95 -11.95 1.04
C VAL A 97 -10.69 -13.28 1.03
N ASP A 98 -11.01 -13.85 2.19
CA ASP A 98 -11.74 -15.12 2.29
C ASP A 98 -13.20 -14.99 1.83
N GLN A 99 -13.78 -13.81 1.94
CA GLN A 99 -15.14 -13.55 1.48
C GLN A 99 -15.22 -13.52 -0.05
N LEU A 100 -14.10 -13.29 -0.74
CA LEU A 100 -14.03 -13.26 -2.21
C LEU A 100 -14.32 -14.63 -2.85
N LYS A 101 -14.13 -15.72 -2.12
CA LYS A 101 -14.38 -17.10 -2.61
C LYS A 101 -15.87 -17.36 -2.92
N TYR A 102 -16.76 -16.56 -2.35
CA TYR A 102 -18.21 -16.73 -2.50
C TYR A 102 -18.81 -15.94 -3.66
N PHE A 103 -18.01 -15.17 -4.39
CA PHE A 103 -18.50 -14.39 -5.52
C PHE A 103 -18.19 -15.10 -6.83
N ASN A 104 -19.24 -15.44 -7.59
CA ASN A 104 -19.09 -16.03 -8.92
C ASN A 104 -18.54 -14.98 -9.88
N ASP A 105 -17.40 -15.26 -10.49
CA ASP A 105 -16.70 -14.37 -11.44
C ASP A 105 -17.48 -14.06 -12.72
N SER A 106 -18.59 -14.78 -13.00
CA SER A 106 -19.32 -14.69 -14.27
C SER A 106 -20.03 -13.35 -14.54
N ALA A 107 -20.42 -12.62 -13.49
CA ALA A 107 -21.08 -11.31 -13.66
C ALA A 107 -20.06 -10.15 -13.85
N ILE A 108 -18.81 -10.37 -13.47
CA ILE A 108 -17.72 -9.36 -13.50
C ILE A 108 -16.91 -9.48 -14.79
N ALA A 109 -16.88 -10.66 -15.39
CA ALA A 109 -16.09 -10.96 -16.60
C ALA A 109 -16.53 -10.17 -17.85
N THR A 110 -17.72 -9.56 -17.84
CA THR A 110 -18.23 -8.73 -18.93
C THR A 110 -17.84 -7.24 -18.82
N ASN A 111 -17.20 -6.85 -17.73
CA ASN A 111 -16.83 -5.45 -17.50
C ASN A 111 -15.37 -5.20 -17.92
N ASN A 112 -15.13 -4.11 -18.64
CA ASN A 112 -13.78 -3.72 -19.10
C ASN A 112 -12.82 -3.42 -17.93
N ASN A 113 -13.32 -3.29 -16.70
CA ASN A 113 -12.53 -3.03 -15.49
C ASN A 113 -12.98 -3.88 -14.30
N PRO A 114 -12.61 -5.16 -14.25
CA PRO A 114 -13.09 -6.10 -13.25
C PRO A 114 -12.70 -5.72 -11.81
N GLU A 115 -11.53 -5.15 -11.57
CA GLU A 115 -11.11 -4.72 -10.23
C GLU A 115 -11.98 -3.58 -9.70
N TYR A 116 -12.33 -2.59 -10.55
CA TYR A 116 -13.20 -1.49 -10.18
C TYR A 116 -14.63 -1.96 -9.92
N ALA A 117 -15.17 -2.81 -10.79
CA ALA A 117 -16.49 -3.42 -10.60
C ALA A 117 -16.56 -4.24 -9.31
N TYR A 118 -15.48 -4.94 -8.99
CA TYR A 118 -15.37 -5.73 -7.76
C TYR A 118 -15.39 -4.86 -6.50
N LEU A 119 -14.71 -3.72 -6.52
CA LEU A 119 -14.76 -2.76 -5.41
C LEU A 119 -16.18 -2.24 -5.18
N TRP A 120 -16.94 -1.98 -6.24
CA TRP A 120 -18.36 -1.61 -6.12
C TRP A 120 -19.19 -2.73 -5.50
N LEU A 121 -19.00 -3.98 -5.92
CA LEU A 121 -19.67 -5.12 -5.33
C LEU A 121 -19.38 -5.28 -3.84
N LEU A 122 -18.12 -5.08 -3.42
CA LEU A 122 -17.73 -5.15 -2.01
C LEU A 122 -18.35 -4.01 -1.17
N LEU A 123 -18.54 -2.83 -1.77
CA LEU A 123 -19.25 -1.72 -1.14
C LEU A 123 -20.75 -2.02 -1.01
N GLU A 124 -21.38 -2.52 -2.08
CA GLU A 124 -22.82 -2.88 -2.10
C GLU A 124 -23.14 -3.95 -1.05
N LYS A 125 -22.24 -4.92 -0.87
CA LYS A 125 -22.37 -5.96 0.14
C LYS A 125 -21.97 -5.52 1.56
N ASN A 126 -21.60 -4.24 1.76
CA ASN A 126 -21.09 -3.70 3.03
C ASN A 126 -19.86 -4.46 3.60
N ILE A 127 -19.08 -5.10 2.74
CA ILE A 127 -17.83 -5.78 3.10
C ILE A 127 -16.71 -4.76 3.26
N LEU A 128 -16.67 -3.77 2.38
CA LEU A 128 -15.81 -2.60 2.49
C LEU A 128 -16.64 -1.36 2.83
N ASN A 129 -16.09 -0.47 3.62
CA ASN A 129 -16.65 0.86 3.76
C ASN A 129 -16.12 1.81 2.66
N PRO A 130 -16.81 2.94 2.38
CA PRO A 130 -16.39 3.87 1.33
C PRO A 130 -14.99 4.46 1.51
N ALA A 131 -14.52 4.64 2.75
CA ALA A 131 -13.18 5.14 3.01
C ALA A 131 -12.10 4.13 2.62
N GLN A 132 -12.31 2.85 2.94
CA GLN A 132 -11.42 1.76 2.54
C GLN A 132 -11.32 1.62 1.01
N ALA A 133 -12.46 1.65 0.32
CA ALA A 133 -12.48 1.57 -1.15
C ALA A 133 -11.74 2.75 -1.80
N ARG A 134 -11.94 3.98 -1.29
CA ARG A 134 -11.21 5.17 -1.78
C ARG A 134 -9.71 5.05 -1.53
N THR A 135 -9.29 4.54 -0.38
CA THR A 135 -7.88 4.30 -0.07
C THR A 135 -7.26 3.30 -1.03
N ILE A 136 -7.94 2.19 -1.31
CA ILE A 136 -7.47 1.19 -2.27
C ILE A 136 -7.31 1.82 -3.66
N ILE A 137 -8.33 2.53 -4.17
CA ILE A 137 -8.25 3.18 -5.48
C ILE A 137 -7.13 4.21 -5.52
N SER A 138 -6.95 5.00 -4.44
CA SER A 138 -5.85 5.97 -4.35
C SER A 138 -4.49 5.29 -4.49
N CYS A 139 -4.27 4.19 -3.78
CA CYS A 139 -3.04 3.41 -3.87
C CYS A 139 -2.85 2.82 -5.29
N MET A 140 -3.91 2.27 -5.89
CA MET A 140 -3.85 1.69 -7.24
C MET A 140 -3.52 2.74 -8.31
N VAL A 141 -4.11 3.94 -8.21
CA VAL A 141 -3.82 5.06 -9.11
C VAL A 141 -2.38 5.54 -8.95
N GLN A 142 -1.92 5.70 -7.71
CA GLN A 142 -0.54 6.14 -7.44
C GLN A 142 0.49 5.12 -7.93
N GLU A 143 0.26 3.84 -7.73
CA GLU A 143 1.10 2.75 -8.21
C GLU A 143 1.20 2.76 -9.74
N THR A 144 0.06 2.78 -10.43
CA THR A 144 0.05 2.81 -11.90
C THR A 144 0.74 4.05 -12.47
N LEU A 145 0.48 5.23 -11.89
CA LEU A 145 1.14 6.46 -12.35
C LEU A 145 2.63 6.49 -12.01
N PHE A 146 3.06 5.85 -10.92
CA PHE A 146 4.48 5.69 -10.62
C PHE A 146 5.20 4.88 -11.70
N GLU A 147 4.61 3.78 -12.16
CA GLU A 147 5.14 2.99 -13.27
C GLU A 147 5.17 3.82 -14.56
N LEU A 148 4.04 4.44 -14.91
CA LEU A 148 3.88 5.24 -16.12
C LEU A 148 4.86 6.41 -16.20
N LEU A 149 5.07 7.15 -15.10
CA LEU A 149 6.02 8.28 -15.08
C LEU A 149 7.49 7.84 -15.12
N ASN A 150 7.76 6.58 -14.94
CA ASN A 150 9.10 6.01 -15.09
C ASN A 150 9.38 5.49 -16.50
N LEU A 151 8.36 5.41 -17.36
CA LEU A 151 8.49 5.00 -18.76
C LEU A 151 9.22 6.08 -19.58
N ARG A 152 10.05 5.62 -20.51
CA ARG A 152 10.76 6.49 -21.46
C ARG A 152 10.25 6.35 -22.89
N GLN A 153 9.65 5.21 -23.21
CA GLN A 153 9.21 4.86 -24.57
C GLN A 153 7.88 4.11 -24.48
N GLY A 154 7.03 4.30 -25.45
CA GLY A 154 5.75 3.62 -25.55
C GLY A 154 4.83 4.30 -26.55
N ALA A 155 3.72 3.66 -26.86
CA ALA A 155 2.62 4.23 -27.62
C ALA A 155 1.46 4.58 -26.68
N PHE A 156 0.70 5.60 -27.01
CA PHE A 156 -0.50 5.96 -26.28
C PHE A 156 -1.68 6.20 -27.20
N THR A 157 -2.87 5.87 -26.70
CA THR A 157 -4.14 6.19 -27.34
C THR A 157 -5.10 6.73 -26.27
N PHE A 158 -5.68 7.91 -26.52
CA PHE A 158 -6.74 8.48 -25.70
C PHE A 158 -8.05 8.46 -26.48
N GLU A 159 -9.04 7.79 -25.89
CA GLU A 159 -10.40 7.68 -26.45
C GLU A 159 -11.37 8.50 -25.58
N LEU A 160 -12.19 9.34 -26.26
CA LEU A 160 -13.31 10.01 -25.63
C LEU A 160 -14.44 9.00 -25.46
N GLY A 161 -15.00 8.91 -24.28
CA GLY A 161 -16.07 7.93 -24.03
C GLY A 161 -16.65 8.05 -22.63
N ASN A 162 -17.57 7.14 -22.32
CA ASN A 162 -18.11 7.03 -20.99
C ASN A 162 -17.01 6.51 -20.06
N ALA A 163 -16.62 7.37 -19.14
CA ALA A 163 -15.74 6.96 -18.06
C ALA A 163 -16.47 6.04 -17.08
N LEU A 164 -15.70 5.52 -16.12
CA LEU A 164 -16.25 4.77 -14.99
C LEU A 164 -17.25 5.65 -14.22
N ASP A 165 -18.52 5.33 -14.30
CA ASP A 165 -19.62 6.08 -13.70
C ASP A 165 -20.44 5.18 -12.76
N PRO A 166 -20.69 5.59 -11.49
CA PRO A 166 -20.19 6.80 -10.85
C PRO A 166 -18.73 6.65 -10.33
N PRO A 167 -17.93 7.74 -10.32
CA PRO A 167 -16.58 7.69 -9.78
C PRO A 167 -16.62 7.65 -8.25
N MET A 168 -15.86 6.74 -7.63
CA MET A 168 -15.71 6.65 -6.16
C MET A 168 -14.86 7.78 -5.59
N ILE A 169 -13.90 8.27 -6.39
CA ILE A 169 -12.95 9.33 -6.04
C ILE A 169 -12.46 9.98 -7.33
N SER A 170 -11.97 11.22 -7.23
CA SER A 170 -11.30 11.91 -8.35
C SER A 170 -10.07 12.67 -7.86
N PHE A 171 -9.03 12.71 -8.69
CA PHE A 171 -7.75 13.34 -8.36
C PHE A 171 -7.44 14.46 -9.36
N GLU A 172 -6.93 15.58 -8.84
CA GLU A 172 -6.32 16.63 -9.66
C GLU A 172 -4.99 16.15 -10.21
N ILE A 173 -4.81 16.28 -11.52
CA ILE A 173 -3.63 15.75 -12.22
C ILE A 173 -2.37 16.46 -11.75
N GLY A 174 -2.39 17.79 -11.67
CA GLY A 174 -1.22 18.59 -11.32
C GLY A 174 -0.62 18.22 -9.95
N ALA A 175 -1.48 18.13 -8.92
CA ALA A 175 -1.05 17.77 -7.56
C ALA A 175 -0.50 16.33 -7.51
N LEU A 176 -1.22 15.40 -8.12
CA LEU A 176 -0.88 13.97 -8.12
C LEU A 176 0.44 13.71 -8.85
N ILE A 177 0.63 14.30 -10.03
CA ILE A 177 1.87 14.18 -10.83
C ILE A 177 3.07 14.76 -10.07
N THR A 178 2.90 15.88 -9.39
CA THR A 178 3.96 16.48 -8.57
C THR A 178 4.42 15.53 -7.47
N GLN A 179 3.47 14.95 -6.73
CA GLN A 179 3.73 13.98 -5.67
C GLN A 179 4.47 12.75 -6.22
N ILE A 180 3.95 12.13 -7.28
CA ILE A 180 4.51 10.89 -7.83
C ILE A 180 5.86 11.14 -8.49
N THR A 181 6.07 12.31 -9.12
CA THR A 181 7.39 12.67 -9.64
C THR A 181 8.47 12.69 -8.57
N LYS A 182 8.14 13.22 -7.39
CA LYS A 182 9.05 13.19 -6.24
C LYS A 182 9.36 11.75 -5.84
N GLN A 183 8.37 10.88 -5.77
CA GLN A 183 8.55 9.46 -5.48
C GLN A 183 9.44 8.76 -6.53
N VAL A 184 9.26 9.04 -7.82
CA VAL A 184 10.12 8.50 -8.90
C VAL A 184 11.56 9.01 -8.76
N GLN A 185 11.77 10.27 -8.36
CA GLN A 185 13.11 10.80 -8.12
C GLN A 185 13.78 10.13 -6.91
N GLU A 186 13.04 9.94 -5.83
CA GLU A 186 13.53 9.22 -4.64
C GLU A 186 13.85 7.76 -4.96
N TRP A 187 13.02 7.08 -5.76
CA TRP A 187 13.27 5.71 -6.19
C TRP A 187 14.59 5.54 -6.95
N LYS A 188 14.93 6.49 -7.79
CA LYS A 188 16.19 6.45 -8.57
C LYS A 188 17.45 6.47 -7.71
N GLN A 189 17.37 6.92 -6.46
CA GLN A 189 18.51 6.95 -5.53
C GLN A 189 18.92 5.54 -5.06
N PHE A 190 18.03 4.55 -5.17
CA PHE A 190 18.33 3.17 -4.77
C PHE A 190 19.05 2.36 -5.86
N HIS A 191 19.20 2.93 -7.05
CA HIS A 191 19.99 2.33 -8.12
C HIS A 191 21.49 2.37 -7.76
N PRO A 192 22.31 1.35 -8.06
CA PRO A 192 22.00 0.16 -8.89
C PRO A 192 21.44 -1.04 -8.11
N HIS A 193 21.33 -0.97 -6.80
CA HIS A 193 20.93 -2.11 -5.97
C HIS A 193 19.47 -2.53 -6.20
N ILE A 194 18.56 -1.56 -6.32
CA ILE A 194 17.15 -1.78 -6.60
C ILE A 194 16.86 -1.15 -7.95
N GLN A 195 16.48 -1.97 -8.94
CA GLN A 195 16.27 -1.53 -10.33
C GLN A 195 14.80 -1.56 -10.75
N SER A 196 14.04 -2.55 -10.26
CA SER A 196 12.64 -2.73 -10.61
C SER A 196 11.79 -3.01 -9.37
N PRO A 197 10.57 -2.48 -9.31
CA PRO A 197 9.60 -2.83 -8.27
C PRO A 197 9.19 -4.31 -8.27
N ASP A 198 9.37 -5.02 -9.38
CA ASP A 198 9.05 -6.43 -9.51
C ASP A 198 10.14 -7.35 -8.95
N GLN A 199 11.29 -6.80 -8.58
CA GLN A 199 12.34 -7.58 -7.95
C GLN A 199 11.86 -8.18 -6.62
N VAL A 200 12.32 -9.40 -6.36
CA VAL A 200 12.01 -10.16 -5.15
C VAL A 200 13.20 -10.16 -4.20
N MET A 201 12.90 -10.20 -2.91
CA MET A 201 13.94 -10.20 -1.88
C MET A 201 14.34 -11.60 -1.47
N VAL A 202 15.65 -11.77 -1.20
CA VAL A 202 16.23 -12.99 -0.63
C VAL A 202 17.22 -12.61 0.49
N ILE A 203 17.25 -13.42 1.53
CA ILE A 203 18.24 -13.29 2.61
C ILE A 203 19.53 -13.92 2.14
N ILE A 204 20.66 -13.21 2.35
CA ILE A 204 21.99 -13.70 2.02
C ILE A 204 22.72 -14.21 3.27
N ASN A 205 22.60 -13.50 4.37
CA ASN A 205 23.25 -13.87 5.62
C ASN A 205 22.25 -13.82 6.78
N ASP A 206 21.67 -14.97 7.06
CA ASP A 206 20.59 -15.12 8.03
C ASP A 206 21.07 -14.88 9.48
N GLU A 207 22.22 -15.46 9.86
CA GLU A 207 22.76 -15.34 11.21
C GLU A 207 23.07 -13.86 11.56
N LYS A 208 23.66 -13.13 10.62
CA LYS A 208 24.00 -11.73 10.82
C LYS A 208 22.76 -10.84 10.81
N LEU A 209 21.76 -11.19 9.99
CA LEU A 209 20.48 -10.49 9.95
C LEU A 209 19.74 -10.65 11.28
N GLN A 210 19.68 -11.87 11.84
CA GLN A 210 19.09 -12.16 13.14
C GLN A 210 19.77 -11.42 14.29
N SER A 211 21.10 -11.32 14.26
CA SER A 211 21.86 -10.59 15.30
C SER A 211 21.71 -9.06 15.19
N THR A 212 21.38 -8.54 14.02
CA THR A 212 21.27 -7.09 13.75
C THR A 212 19.86 -6.56 14.02
N LEU A 213 18.83 -7.40 13.87
CA LEU A 213 17.42 -7.01 13.99
C LEU A 213 16.82 -7.45 15.31
N SER A 214 15.79 -6.74 15.76
CA SER A 214 14.89 -7.27 16.80
C SER A 214 14.19 -8.52 16.28
N GLU A 215 13.90 -9.47 17.16
CA GLU A 215 13.25 -10.74 16.80
C GLU A 215 11.99 -10.53 15.96
N ASN A 216 11.18 -9.54 16.29
CA ASN A 216 9.94 -9.22 15.57
C ASN A 216 10.20 -8.74 14.14
N LEU A 217 11.18 -7.85 13.93
CA LEU A 217 11.57 -7.38 12.60
C LEU A 217 12.18 -8.50 11.78
N TYR A 218 12.99 -9.35 12.40
CA TYR A 218 13.59 -10.50 11.76
C TYR A 218 12.55 -11.48 11.25
N GLN A 219 11.55 -11.86 12.06
CA GLN A 219 10.47 -12.76 11.67
C GLN A 219 9.63 -12.18 10.52
N ARG A 220 9.37 -10.87 10.54
CA ARG A 220 8.68 -10.20 9.44
C ARG A 220 9.51 -10.21 8.15
N LEU A 221 10.81 -9.92 8.24
CA LEU A 221 11.69 -9.90 7.08
C LEU A 221 11.87 -11.28 6.45
N ILE A 222 12.02 -12.34 7.25
CA ILE A 222 12.07 -13.72 6.74
C ILE A 222 10.80 -14.04 5.95
N PHE A 223 9.65 -13.65 6.46
CA PHE A 223 8.39 -13.89 5.78
C PHE A 223 8.32 -13.24 4.41
N TRP A 224 8.83 -12.01 4.27
CA TRP A 224 8.81 -11.25 3.02
C TRP A 224 9.98 -11.57 2.09
N ALA A 225 11.16 -11.89 2.63
CA ALA A 225 12.38 -12.15 1.88
C ALA A 225 12.50 -13.64 1.42
N ASN A 226 11.39 -14.21 1.02
CA ASN A 226 11.22 -15.61 0.61
C ASN A 226 11.55 -15.88 -0.87
N GLY A 227 12.04 -14.89 -1.61
CA GLY A 227 12.34 -14.97 -3.04
C GLY A 227 11.10 -15.04 -3.95
N LYS A 228 9.89 -14.81 -3.41
CA LYS A 228 8.63 -14.85 -4.16
C LYS A 228 7.85 -13.55 -4.09
N THR A 229 8.00 -12.81 -2.98
CA THR A 229 7.31 -11.54 -2.75
C THR A 229 8.08 -10.41 -3.41
N SER A 230 7.46 -9.71 -4.37
CA SER A 230 8.07 -8.54 -5.01
C SER A 230 7.97 -7.29 -4.13
N LEU A 231 8.79 -6.28 -4.43
CA LEU A 231 8.70 -4.98 -3.75
C LEU A 231 7.33 -4.33 -3.95
N HIS A 232 6.71 -4.49 -5.13
CA HIS A 232 5.32 -4.09 -5.38
C HIS A 232 4.34 -4.76 -4.41
N GLN A 233 4.41 -6.09 -4.29
CA GLN A 233 3.54 -6.82 -3.38
C GLN A 233 3.76 -6.38 -1.94
N LEU A 234 5.00 -6.19 -1.54
CA LEU A 234 5.33 -5.71 -0.20
C LEU A 234 4.75 -4.31 0.07
N ALA A 235 4.87 -3.39 -0.90
CA ALA A 235 4.30 -2.05 -0.80
C ALA A 235 2.77 -2.08 -0.63
N ARG A 236 2.07 -2.94 -1.40
CA ARG A 236 0.62 -3.17 -1.29
C ARG A 236 0.22 -3.72 0.08
N TYR A 237 0.94 -4.72 0.58
CA TYR A 237 0.67 -5.31 1.90
C TYR A 237 0.88 -4.34 3.05
N LEU A 238 1.90 -3.49 2.95
CA LEU A 238 2.21 -2.49 3.95
C LEU A 238 1.39 -1.20 3.77
N HIS A 239 0.65 -1.05 2.66
CA HIS A 239 0.01 0.20 2.24
C HIS A 239 0.97 1.39 2.28
N ARG A 240 2.17 1.17 1.72
CA ARG A 240 3.23 2.18 1.61
C ARG A 240 3.61 2.38 0.15
N ASP A 241 4.13 3.56 -0.15
CA ASP A 241 4.73 3.79 -1.46
C ASP A 241 6.06 3.02 -1.60
N LEU A 242 6.42 2.76 -2.85
CA LEU A 242 7.63 2.00 -3.19
C LEU A 242 8.93 2.62 -2.65
N PRO A 243 9.15 3.95 -2.74
CA PRO A 243 10.34 4.57 -2.16
C PRO A 243 10.44 4.39 -0.64
N THR A 244 9.32 4.44 0.08
CA THR A 244 9.31 4.21 1.53
C THR A 244 9.72 2.79 1.87
N VAL A 245 9.19 1.79 1.14
CA VAL A 245 9.58 0.39 1.30
C VAL A 245 11.07 0.19 0.96
N ALA A 246 11.51 0.73 -0.17
CA ALA A 246 12.91 0.62 -0.59
C ALA A 246 13.85 1.25 0.43
N ARG A 247 13.53 2.43 0.96
CA ARG A 247 14.31 3.12 1.99
C ARG A 247 14.47 2.30 3.26
N GLY A 248 13.40 1.59 3.67
CA GLY A 248 13.45 0.70 4.84
C GLY A 248 14.34 -0.52 4.62
N LEU A 249 14.44 -1.03 3.40
CA LEU A 249 15.23 -2.22 3.05
C LEU A 249 16.68 -1.89 2.67
N TYR A 250 16.92 -0.70 2.15
CA TYR A 250 18.18 -0.30 1.55
C TYR A 250 19.41 -0.47 2.47
N PRO A 251 19.36 -0.11 3.77
CA PRO A 251 20.49 -0.33 4.67
C PRO A 251 20.92 -1.80 4.79
N TYR A 252 19.96 -2.73 4.74
CA TYR A 252 20.25 -4.16 4.82
C TYR A 252 20.80 -4.72 3.50
N ILE A 253 20.39 -4.11 2.38
CA ILE A 253 20.92 -4.43 1.05
C ILE A 253 22.36 -3.95 0.92
N GLU A 254 22.67 -2.72 1.35
CA GLU A 254 24.04 -2.16 1.37
C GLU A 254 24.99 -2.98 2.25
N GLN A 255 24.50 -3.47 3.38
CA GLN A 255 25.28 -4.33 4.28
C GLN A 255 25.45 -5.77 3.76
N GLY A 256 24.84 -6.11 2.62
CA GLY A 256 24.89 -7.46 2.04
C GLY A 256 24.12 -8.51 2.84
N LEU A 257 23.18 -8.09 3.68
CA LEU A 257 22.31 -8.98 4.46
C LEU A 257 21.11 -9.48 3.63
N LEU A 258 20.59 -8.58 2.78
CA LEU A 258 19.53 -8.82 1.83
C LEU A 258 20.04 -8.61 0.40
N GLN A 259 19.45 -9.31 -0.55
CA GLN A 259 19.64 -9.08 -1.98
C GLN A 259 18.27 -9.02 -2.68
N VAL A 260 18.14 -8.12 -3.63
CA VAL A 260 17.01 -8.12 -4.56
C VAL A 260 17.42 -8.78 -5.86
N LYS A 261 16.55 -9.65 -6.39
CA LYS A 261 16.78 -10.42 -7.63
C LYS A 261 15.59 -10.24 -8.56
N ASN A 262 15.85 -10.32 -9.86
CA ASN A 262 14.74 -10.39 -10.81
C ASN A 262 13.97 -11.70 -10.59
N PRO A 263 12.64 -11.69 -10.66
CA PRO A 263 11.86 -12.92 -10.55
C PRO A 263 12.31 -13.89 -11.65
N VAL A 264 12.63 -15.12 -11.26
CA VAL A 264 12.94 -16.17 -12.22
C VAL A 264 11.64 -16.48 -12.94
N SER A 265 11.56 -16.22 -14.23
CA SER A 265 10.43 -16.65 -15.06
C SER A 265 10.37 -18.18 -15.00
N ALA A 266 9.50 -18.69 -14.14
CA ALA A 266 9.26 -20.12 -14.02
C ALA A 266 8.52 -20.58 -15.28
N ILE A 267 9.29 -21.05 -16.25
CA ILE A 267 8.78 -22.00 -17.24
C ILE A 267 8.62 -23.33 -16.47
N ALA A 268 7.50 -23.48 -15.78
CA ALA A 268 7.18 -24.70 -15.07
C ALA A 268 6.08 -25.47 -15.81
N PRO A 269 6.21 -26.82 -15.94
CA PRO A 269 5.16 -27.65 -16.53
C PRO A 269 3.91 -27.60 -15.62
N LEU A 270 2.76 -27.69 -16.26
CA LEU A 270 1.41 -27.73 -15.70
C LEU A 270 1.21 -28.84 -14.64
N SER A 271 1.61 -28.56 -13.42
CA SER A 271 1.02 -29.19 -12.23
C SER A 271 0.33 -28.08 -11.45
N LYS A 272 -0.95 -28.27 -11.10
CA LYS A 272 -1.72 -27.32 -10.28
C LYS A 272 -0.82 -26.89 -9.12
N PRO A 273 -0.47 -25.58 -8.99
CA PRO A 273 0.21 -25.12 -7.79
C PRO A 273 -0.73 -25.37 -6.61
N PRO A 274 -0.23 -25.78 -5.43
CA PRO A 274 -1.00 -25.71 -4.21
C PRO A 274 -1.52 -24.29 -4.10
N SER A 275 -2.78 -24.13 -3.76
CA SER A 275 -3.43 -22.83 -3.66
C SER A 275 -2.54 -21.92 -2.82
N PRO A 276 -2.14 -20.72 -3.29
CA PRO A 276 -1.28 -19.82 -2.52
C PRO A 276 -1.90 -19.42 -1.17
N TRP A 277 -3.13 -19.85 -0.94
CA TRP A 277 -3.97 -19.53 0.22
C TRP A 277 -3.63 -20.37 1.46
N ASP A 278 -3.02 -21.56 1.28
CA ASP A 278 -2.80 -22.51 2.38
C ASP A 278 -1.46 -22.33 3.10
N THR A 279 -0.60 -21.39 2.64
CA THR A 279 0.80 -21.31 3.11
C THR A 279 1.16 -19.96 3.74
N PHE A 280 0.23 -18.99 3.84
CA PHE A 280 0.55 -17.70 4.43
C PHE A 280 0.00 -17.60 5.86
N PRO A 281 0.85 -17.34 6.87
CA PRO A 281 0.36 -16.90 8.15
C PRO A 281 -0.46 -15.62 7.94
N SER A 282 -1.61 -15.53 8.58
CA SER A 282 -2.42 -14.31 8.58
C SER A 282 -1.54 -13.15 9.03
N VAL A 283 -1.32 -12.17 8.17
CA VAL A 283 -0.62 -10.94 8.57
C VAL A 283 -1.54 -10.24 9.56
N ARG A 284 -1.22 -10.38 10.85
CA ARG A 284 -1.94 -9.68 11.90
C ARG A 284 -1.74 -8.18 11.67
N LEU A 285 -2.84 -7.48 11.45
CA LEU A 285 -2.83 -6.02 11.39
C LEU A 285 -2.31 -5.47 12.72
N PRO A 286 -1.48 -4.41 12.71
CA PRO A 286 -1.07 -3.77 13.94
C PRO A 286 -2.30 -3.37 14.76
N TYR A 287 -2.30 -3.77 16.02
CA TYR A 287 -3.39 -3.57 16.95
C TYR A 287 -3.02 -2.48 17.94
N ILE A 288 -3.77 -1.40 17.97
CA ILE A 288 -3.51 -0.23 18.82
C ILE A 288 -4.51 -0.23 19.95
N ALA A 289 -4.07 -0.01 21.18
CA ALA A 289 -4.96 0.28 22.29
C ALA A 289 -4.95 1.80 22.56
N CYS A 290 -6.11 2.39 22.73
CA CYS A 290 -6.28 3.77 23.18
C CYS A 290 -6.99 3.77 24.53
N ILE A 291 -6.31 4.25 25.57
CA ILE A 291 -6.78 4.35 26.92
C ILE A 291 -7.05 5.82 27.20
N ASP A 292 -8.31 6.18 27.29
CA ASP A 292 -8.77 7.56 27.48
C ASP A 292 -10.19 7.54 28.02
N ASP A 293 -10.45 8.21 29.13
CA ASP A 293 -11.78 8.25 29.74
C ASP A 293 -12.76 9.16 28.96
N ASP A 294 -12.22 10.06 28.10
CA ASP A 294 -13.03 10.84 27.17
C ASP A 294 -13.34 10.04 25.91
N LEU A 295 -14.56 9.52 25.84
CA LEU A 295 -15.07 8.79 24.68
C LEU A 295 -14.98 9.59 23.37
N THR A 296 -15.01 10.92 23.44
CA THR A 296 -14.93 11.81 22.25
C THR A 296 -13.54 11.72 21.65
N VAL A 297 -12.51 11.82 22.48
CA VAL A 297 -11.10 11.69 22.07
C VAL A 297 -10.87 10.28 21.53
N GLY A 298 -11.33 9.25 22.26
CA GLY A 298 -11.22 7.87 21.84
C GLY A 298 -11.83 7.62 20.45
N LYS A 299 -13.04 8.11 20.18
CA LYS A 299 -13.68 7.98 18.86
C LYS A 299 -12.95 8.76 17.77
N GLN A 300 -12.40 9.93 18.08
CA GLN A 300 -11.61 10.70 17.13
C GLN A 300 -10.33 9.95 16.73
N VAL A 301 -9.62 9.40 17.71
CA VAL A 301 -8.46 8.51 17.48
C VAL A 301 -8.87 7.30 16.67
N GLU A 302 -9.99 6.66 17.01
CA GLU A 302 -10.51 5.51 16.28
C GLU A 302 -10.73 5.81 14.80
N LEU A 303 -11.36 6.93 14.48
CA LEU A 303 -11.58 7.34 13.09
C LEU A 303 -10.27 7.56 12.32
N MET A 304 -9.28 8.23 12.94
CA MET A 304 -7.99 8.48 12.34
C MET A 304 -7.22 7.18 12.08
N VAL A 305 -7.18 6.30 13.07
CA VAL A 305 -6.42 5.03 13.06
C VAL A 305 -7.04 4.01 12.09
N ARG A 306 -8.37 3.88 12.09
CA ARG A 306 -9.08 2.95 11.19
C ARG A 306 -9.00 3.36 9.72
N ARG A 307 -8.92 4.66 9.42
CA ARG A 307 -8.71 5.15 8.04
C ARG A 307 -7.40 4.63 7.44
N GLN A 308 -6.40 4.41 8.26
CA GLN A 308 -5.10 3.86 7.86
C GLN A 308 -5.06 2.33 7.90
N GLY A 309 -6.19 1.68 8.21
CA GLY A 309 -6.31 0.22 8.24
C GLY A 309 -5.70 -0.42 9.48
N TYR A 310 -5.42 0.30 10.56
CA TYR A 310 -5.05 -0.30 11.85
C TYR A 310 -6.29 -0.76 12.62
N GLN A 311 -6.13 -1.81 13.40
CA GLN A 311 -7.15 -2.21 14.38
C GLN A 311 -6.95 -1.40 15.67
N ILE A 312 -8.05 -1.07 16.35
CA ILE A 312 -7.99 -0.30 17.59
C ILE A 312 -8.95 -0.84 18.64
N LEU A 313 -8.47 -0.89 19.88
CA LEU A 313 -9.24 -1.12 21.09
C LEU A 313 -9.36 0.19 21.85
N LEU A 314 -10.59 0.60 22.14
CA LEU A 314 -10.85 1.73 23.04
C LEU A 314 -11.10 1.22 24.46
N ILE A 315 -10.36 1.76 25.41
CA ILE A 315 -10.48 1.46 26.84
C ILE A 315 -10.84 2.78 27.55
N THR A 316 -12.09 2.89 27.96
CA THR A 316 -12.59 4.11 28.63
C THR A 316 -12.62 3.98 30.15
N ASN A 317 -12.49 2.74 30.66
CA ASN A 317 -12.43 2.47 32.09
C ASN A 317 -10.99 2.10 32.50
N PRO A 318 -10.25 2.98 33.21
CA PRO A 318 -8.88 2.70 33.63
C PRO A 318 -8.71 1.42 34.44
N LEU A 319 -9.73 1.01 35.20
CA LEU A 319 -9.68 -0.22 36.00
C LEU A 319 -9.72 -1.51 35.19
N GLU A 320 -10.24 -1.45 33.97
CA GLU A 320 -10.30 -2.60 33.07
C GLU A 320 -9.08 -2.70 32.14
N THR A 321 -8.22 -1.67 32.16
CA THR A 321 -7.09 -1.53 31.25
C THR A 321 -6.23 -2.79 31.19
N PHE A 322 -5.80 -3.30 32.33
CA PHE A 322 -4.90 -4.45 32.34
C PHE A 322 -5.55 -5.72 31.80
N SER A 323 -6.80 -6.01 32.17
CA SER A 323 -7.50 -7.20 31.69
C SER A 323 -7.70 -7.18 30.18
N GLN A 324 -8.08 -6.03 29.63
CA GLN A 324 -8.28 -5.86 28.19
C GLN A 324 -6.96 -5.88 27.41
N LEU A 325 -5.90 -5.24 27.91
CA LEU A 325 -4.57 -5.27 27.28
C LEU A 325 -3.96 -6.67 27.26
N PHE A 326 -4.07 -7.44 28.35
CA PHE A 326 -3.55 -8.81 28.39
C PHE A 326 -4.27 -9.77 27.45
N GLN A 327 -5.57 -9.56 27.21
CA GLN A 327 -6.35 -10.33 26.23
C GLN A 327 -6.00 -9.96 24.80
N SER A 328 -5.87 -8.67 24.51
CA SER A 328 -5.74 -8.15 23.14
C SER A 328 -4.30 -8.10 22.64
N ARG A 329 -3.33 -7.93 23.54
CA ARG A 329 -1.89 -7.78 23.23
C ARG A 329 -1.62 -6.79 22.11
N PRO A 330 -1.89 -5.49 22.32
CA PRO A 330 -1.68 -4.48 21.29
C PRO A 330 -0.20 -4.31 20.95
N ASP A 331 0.05 -3.90 19.72
CA ASP A 331 1.38 -3.60 19.21
C ASP A 331 1.84 -2.19 19.60
N LEU A 332 0.90 -1.29 19.97
CA LEU A 332 1.16 0.08 20.44
C LEU A 332 0.02 0.51 21.38
N ILE A 333 0.38 1.28 22.40
CA ILE A 333 -0.56 1.83 23.38
C ILE A 333 -0.52 3.36 23.35
N LEU A 334 -1.69 3.97 23.15
CA LEU A 334 -1.94 5.39 23.39
C LEU A 334 -2.59 5.50 24.77
N CYS A 335 -2.05 6.32 25.65
CA CYS A 335 -2.55 6.41 27.03
C CYS A 335 -2.70 7.87 27.45
N ASP A 336 -3.92 8.28 27.80
CA ASP A 336 -4.13 9.60 28.41
C ASP A 336 -3.47 9.65 29.77
N ILE A 337 -2.94 10.84 30.10
CA ILE A 337 -2.31 11.09 31.40
C ILE A 337 -3.37 11.31 32.47
N THR A 338 -4.36 12.14 32.15
CA THR A 338 -5.31 12.65 33.14
C THR A 338 -6.60 11.87 33.13
N MET A 339 -6.63 10.78 33.88
CA MET A 339 -7.83 9.95 34.01
C MET A 339 -8.25 9.81 35.49
N PRO A 340 -9.53 9.63 35.78
CA PRO A 340 -10.01 9.46 37.16
C PRO A 340 -9.58 8.09 37.74
N ARG A 341 -9.22 8.03 39.00
CA ARG A 341 -8.86 6.85 39.81
C ARG A 341 -7.49 6.25 39.56
N LEU A 342 -7.01 6.20 38.32
CA LEU A 342 -5.70 5.67 37.96
C LEU A 342 -5.15 6.56 36.84
N ASP A 343 -4.02 7.22 37.08
CA ASP A 343 -3.44 8.10 36.09
C ASP A 343 -2.60 7.31 35.04
N GLY A 344 -2.36 7.94 33.89
CA GLY A 344 -1.64 7.31 32.81
C GLY A 344 -0.18 7.00 33.15
N TYR A 345 0.45 7.75 34.07
CA TYR A 345 1.81 7.47 34.49
C TYR A 345 1.88 6.17 35.29
N GLU A 346 0.91 5.93 36.17
CA GLU A 346 0.80 4.70 36.95
C GLU A 346 0.58 3.50 36.02
N ILE A 347 -0.33 3.62 35.04
CA ILE A 347 -0.57 2.58 34.05
C ILE A 347 0.72 2.28 33.26
N CYS A 348 1.41 3.31 32.79
CA CYS A 348 2.66 3.17 32.05
C CYS A 348 3.72 2.45 32.89
N ALA A 349 3.94 2.87 34.12
CA ALA A 349 4.91 2.24 35.04
C ALA A 349 4.58 0.77 35.28
N MET A 350 3.31 0.43 35.55
CA MET A 350 2.87 -0.96 35.73
C MET A 350 3.08 -1.81 34.48
N LEU A 351 2.78 -1.28 33.29
CA LEU A 351 3.02 -1.98 32.02
C LEU A 351 4.51 -2.24 31.78
N ARG A 352 5.40 -1.32 32.14
CA ARG A 352 6.85 -1.50 32.02
C ARG A 352 7.41 -2.55 32.95
N HIS A 353 6.79 -2.77 34.10
CA HIS A 353 7.15 -3.86 35.00
C HIS A 353 6.64 -5.23 34.52
N SER A 354 5.65 -5.26 33.60
CA SER A 354 5.15 -6.49 33.00
C SER A 354 6.08 -6.99 31.91
N THR A 355 6.38 -8.28 31.91
CA THR A 355 7.16 -8.93 30.83
C THR A 355 6.43 -8.86 29.47
N ALA A 356 5.11 -8.82 29.47
CA ALA A 356 4.29 -8.80 28.25
C ALA A 356 4.34 -7.46 27.50
N PHE A 357 4.53 -6.33 28.22
CA PHE A 357 4.45 -4.98 27.64
C PHE A 357 5.72 -4.16 27.81
N ARG A 358 6.79 -4.79 28.30
CA ARG A 358 8.07 -4.07 28.52
C ARG A 358 8.62 -3.40 27.28
N GLN A 359 8.42 -4.01 26.11
CA GLN A 359 8.89 -3.54 24.81
C GLN A 359 7.81 -2.85 23.97
N THR A 360 6.53 -2.96 24.35
CA THR A 360 5.43 -2.36 23.59
C THR A 360 5.55 -0.83 23.63
N PRO A 361 5.53 -0.12 22.48
CA PRO A 361 5.52 1.33 22.47
C PRO A 361 4.32 1.91 23.23
N ILE A 362 4.58 2.82 24.16
CA ILE A 362 3.55 3.55 24.91
C ILE A 362 3.73 5.03 24.63
N ILE A 363 2.73 5.65 23.99
CA ILE A 363 2.67 7.07 23.69
C ILE A 363 1.69 7.73 24.65
N MET A 364 2.15 8.70 25.44
CA MET A 364 1.31 9.41 26.38
C MET A 364 0.56 10.55 25.67
N LEU A 365 -0.75 10.64 25.87
CA LEU A 365 -1.58 11.76 25.42
C LEU A 365 -1.60 12.82 26.53
N THR A 366 -1.12 14.05 26.22
CA THR A 366 -0.93 15.10 27.23
C THR A 366 -1.76 16.36 26.93
N GLY A 367 -2.13 17.12 27.96
CA GLY A 367 -2.68 18.47 27.82
C GLY A 367 -1.61 19.53 27.51
N LYS A 368 -1.99 20.82 27.49
CA LYS A 368 -1.11 21.94 27.09
C LYS A 368 0.05 22.30 28.02
N GLU A 369 0.11 21.80 29.27
CA GLU A 369 1.19 22.13 30.22
C GLU A 369 2.41 21.17 30.07
N ALA A 370 2.98 21.19 28.93
CA ALA A 370 3.73 20.07 28.33
C ALA A 370 5.14 19.79 28.85
N PHE A 371 5.82 20.69 29.59
CA PHE A 371 7.24 20.43 29.91
C PHE A 371 7.42 19.47 31.09
N MET A 372 6.68 19.66 32.15
CA MET A 372 6.76 18.78 33.35
C MET A 372 6.16 17.41 33.07
N ASP A 373 5.12 17.35 32.25
CA ASP A 373 4.47 16.10 31.86
C ASP A 373 5.41 15.24 30.99
N ARG A 374 6.22 15.83 30.13
CA ARG A 374 7.24 15.13 29.33
C ARG A 374 8.29 14.44 30.19
N VAL A 375 8.76 15.15 31.22
CA VAL A 375 9.76 14.58 32.14
C VAL A 375 9.16 13.43 32.93
N ARG A 376 7.94 13.59 33.45
CA ARG A 376 7.24 12.53 34.19
C ARG A 376 6.91 11.32 33.31
N ALA A 377 6.46 11.54 32.07
CA ALA A 377 6.19 10.48 31.10
C ALA A 377 7.44 9.63 30.85
N ARG A 378 8.59 10.27 30.62
CA ARG A 378 9.87 9.54 30.47
C ARG A 378 10.28 8.78 31.73
N MET A 379 10.09 9.36 32.92
CA MET A 379 10.37 8.67 34.19
C MET A 379 9.46 7.47 34.41
N ALA A 380 8.20 7.53 33.95
CA ALA A 380 7.26 6.40 33.98
C ALA A 380 7.57 5.32 32.93
N GLY A 381 8.52 5.59 32.01
CA GLY A 381 8.92 4.63 30.96
C GLY A 381 8.14 4.78 29.66
N ALA A 382 7.48 5.91 29.40
CA ALA A 382 6.81 6.17 28.14
C ALA A 382 7.84 6.23 26.98
N THR A 383 7.42 5.72 25.82
CA THR A 383 8.25 5.72 24.61
C THR A 383 8.25 7.10 23.95
N ASP A 384 7.06 7.75 23.88
CA ASP A 384 6.89 9.08 23.32
C ASP A 384 5.65 9.76 23.92
N TYR A 385 5.31 10.96 23.45
CA TYR A 385 4.12 11.71 23.88
C TYR A 385 3.50 12.44 22.70
N LEU A 386 2.20 12.73 22.81
CA LEU A 386 1.41 13.50 21.85
C LEU A 386 0.54 14.52 22.59
N THR A 387 0.62 15.78 22.21
CA THR A 387 -0.07 16.87 22.93
C THR A 387 -1.49 17.08 22.37
N LYS A 388 -2.50 17.04 23.24
CA LYS A 388 -3.89 17.35 22.91
C LYS A 388 -4.11 18.89 22.83
N PRO A 389 -4.84 19.41 21.80
CA PRO A 389 -5.40 18.70 20.67
C PRO A 389 -4.34 18.40 19.59
N PHE A 390 -4.41 17.24 19.00
CA PHE A 390 -3.51 16.79 17.94
C PHE A 390 -4.26 16.54 16.63
N GLY A 391 -3.55 16.75 15.53
CA GLY A 391 -4.04 16.47 14.19
C GLY A 391 -3.80 15.02 13.75
N GLU A 392 -4.52 14.58 12.70
CA GLU A 392 -4.34 13.24 12.11
C GLU A 392 -2.87 13.00 11.70
N GLY A 393 -2.21 14.00 11.08
CA GLY A 393 -0.83 13.88 10.63
C GLY A 393 0.17 13.64 11.77
N GLU A 394 0.00 14.29 12.92
CA GLU A 394 0.88 14.14 14.09
C GLU A 394 0.75 12.73 14.70
N LEU A 395 -0.49 12.26 14.85
CA LEU A 395 -0.75 10.90 15.34
C LEU A 395 -0.15 9.86 14.40
N LEU A 396 -0.39 10.01 13.10
CA LEU A 396 0.10 9.04 12.11
C LEU A 396 1.62 8.96 12.05
N LEU A 397 2.33 10.09 12.14
CA LEU A 397 3.79 10.12 12.19
C LEU A 397 4.34 9.29 13.37
N LEU A 398 3.70 9.39 14.54
CA LEU A 398 4.09 8.59 15.71
C LEU A 398 3.75 7.12 15.54
N LEU A 399 2.57 6.79 15.02
CA LEU A 399 2.19 5.41 14.73
C LEU A 399 3.17 4.77 13.73
N GLU A 400 3.50 5.48 12.67
CA GLU A 400 4.46 5.04 11.66
C GLU A 400 5.85 4.80 12.25
N LYS A 401 6.31 5.75 13.06
CA LYS A 401 7.62 5.66 13.72
C LYS A 401 7.76 4.40 14.56
N TYR A 402 6.71 4.02 15.29
CA TYR A 402 6.82 2.93 16.25
C TYR A 402 6.24 1.61 15.77
N LEU A 403 5.24 1.60 14.88
CA LEU A 403 4.71 0.38 14.28
C LEU A 403 5.50 -0.13 13.08
N ALA A 404 6.26 0.75 12.39
CA ALA A 404 7.21 0.32 11.37
C ALA A 404 8.50 -0.27 11.96
N LEU A 405 8.79 0.04 13.23
CA LEU A 405 9.96 -0.43 13.98
C LEU A 405 9.61 -1.60 14.94
N SER A 406 8.33 -1.95 15.09
CA SER A 406 7.86 -3.00 16.02
C SER A 406 7.72 -4.35 15.34
#